data_faed03eba7130cef2c7b9338868b6032
#
_entry.id   faed03eba7130cef2c7b9338868b6032
#
_cell.length_a   1.000
_cell.length_b   1.000
_cell.length_c   1.000
_cell.angle_alpha   90.00
_cell.angle_beta   90.00
_cell.angle_gamma   90.00
#
_symmetry.space_group_name_H-M   'P 1'
#
loop_
_entity.id
_entity.type
_entity.pdbx_description
1 polymer ?
#
loop_
_entity_poly.entity_id
_entity_poly.type
_entity_poly.pdbx_seq_one_letter_code
_entity_poly.pdbx_strand_id
1 'polypeptide(L)'
;RACSYTEAAEKYGFSLYTACKSTAVQLPEGKRCNTLTVTEPFVQPRETLVIDIAKLKTHGMMGYSGAVKNLFGVVPGLLKPELHSRYPEKEPFAEMLVDLCEYVHPDFSIIDAIDAMEGDGPTGGQKRFVGALVGSESPYEADMVGAKLIDMKPEEILVLKNAQERGLCAGKLSEIE
;
A
#
# COMPACT_ATOMS: atom_id res chain seq x y z
N ARG A 1 -22.33 4.07 -4.61
CA ARG A 1 -21.72 4.97 -5.62
C ARG A 1 -20.30 5.23 -5.15
N ALA A 2 -19.49 4.22 -5.19
CA ALA A 2 -18.12 4.34 -4.76
C ALA A 2 -17.29 4.74 -5.97
N CYS A 3 -16.62 5.85 -5.84
CA CYS A 3 -15.39 6.19 -6.54
C CYS A 3 -15.43 6.57 -8.03
N SER A 4 -16.56 6.69 -8.69
CA SER A 4 -16.68 7.13 -10.12
C SER A 4 -15.68 6.45 -11.10
N TYR A 5 -15.15 5.26 -10.74
CA TYR A 5 -14.19 4.57 -11.60
C TYR A 5 -14.81 4.12 -12.93
N THR A 6 -16.10 3.75 -12.95
CA THR A 6 -16.79 3.38 -14.19
C THR A 6 -16.86 4.56 -15.15
N GLU A 7 -17.25 5.72 -14.66
CA GLU A 7 -17.31 6.95 -15.45
C GLU A 7 -15.91 7.38 -15.94
N ALA A 8 -14.90 7.20 -15.09
CA ALA A 8 -13.51 7.48 -15.47
C ALA A 8 -13.01 6.49 -16.55
N ALA A 9 -13.31 5.21 -16.40
CA ALA A 9 -12.94 4.17 -17.37
C ALA A 9 -13.56 4.45 -18.74
N GLU A 10 -14.85 4.81 -18.77
CA GLU A 10 -15.54 5.19 -20.00
C GLU A 10 -14.94 6.45 -20.63
N LYS A 11 -14.65 7.47 -19.80
CA LYS A 11 -14.11 8.74 -20.27
C LYS A 11 -12.69 8.65 -20.79
N TYR A 12 -11.84 7.85 -20.14
CA TYR A 12 -10.40 7.79 -20.42
C TYR A 12 -9.95 6.50 -21.11
N GLY A 13 -10.86 5.56 -21.39
CA GLY A 13 -10.61 4.36 -22.18
C GLY A 13 -9.75 3.29 -21.51
N PHE A 14 -9.87 3.09 -20.20
CA PHE A 14 -9.19 1.99 -19.51
C PHE A 14 -10.18 0.92 -19.03
N SER A 15 -9.68 -0.30 -18.83
CA SER A 15 -10.49 -1.42 -18.35
C SER A 15 -10.51 -1.53 -16.84
N LEU A 16 -11.66 -1.90 -16.27
CA LEU A 16 -11.81 -2.19 -14.85
C LEU A 16 -11.86 -3.70 -14.61
N TYR A 17 -11.01 -4.17 -13.73
CA TYR A 17 -11.04 -5.54 -13.22
C TYR A 17 -11.91 -5.59 -11.95
N THR A 18 -13.21 -5.90 -12.11
CA THR A 18 -14.19 -5.89 -11.01
C THR A 18 -14.49 -7.26 -10.43
N ALA A 19 -14.15 -8.34 -11.14
CA ALA A 19 -14.42 -9.73 -10.76
C ALA A 19 -13.19 -10.60 -11.05
N CYS A 20 -12.08 -10.32 -10.37
CA CYS A 20 -10.86 -11.10 -10.52
C CYS A 20 -10.98 -12.45 -9.82
N LYS A 21 -10.55 -13.51 -10.49
CA LYS A 21 -10.19 -14.76 -9.81
C LYS A 21 -9.07 -14.47 -8.83
N SER A 22 -8.89 -15.36 -7.89
CA SER A 22 -7.82 -15.26 -6.90
C SER A 22 -7.13 -16.60 -6.72
N THR A 23 -5.86 -16.57 -6.40
CA THR A 23 -5.00 -17.76 -6.27
C THR A 23 -4.14 -17.62 -5.03
N ALA A 24 -3.98 -18.72 -4.30
CA ALA A 24 -3.00 -18.80 -3.23
C ALA A 24 -1.60 -18.85 -3.84
N VAL A 25 -0.73 -17.96 -3.39
CA VAL A 25 0.65 -17.84 -3.87
C VAL A 25 1.63 -18.01 -2.74
N GLN A 26 2.84 -18.48 -3.07
CA GLN A 26 3.95 -18.57 -2.12
C GLN A 26 4.71 -17.24 -2.12
N LEU A 27 5.12 -16.80 -0.94
CA LEU A 27 6.00 -15.66 -0.71
C LEU A 27 7.35 -16.21 -0.21
N PRO A 28 8.27 -16.60 -1.09
CA PRO A 28 9.48 -17.32 -0.69
C PRO A 28 10.40 -16.48 0.21
N GLU A 29 10.40 -15.16 0.04
CA GLU A 29 11.18 -14.22 0.84
C GLU A 29 10.40 -13.67 2.06
N GLY A 30 9.15 -14.14 2.24
CA GLY A 30 8.29 -13.71 3.35
C GLY A 30 8.88 -14.07 4.72
N LYS A 31 8.95 -13.10 5.60
CA LYS A 31 9.45 -13.27 6.98
C LYS A 31 8.34 -13.59 7.96
N ARG A 32 7.16 -13.04 7.73
CA ARG A 32 5.95 -13.24 8.55
C ARG A 32 4.92 -14.13 7.87
N CYS A 33 4.78 -13.99 6.56
CA CYS A 33 3.75 -14.65 5.79
C CYS A 33 4.34 -15.33 4.55
N ASN A 34 4.25 -16.66 4.48
CA ASN A 34 4.82 -17.45 3.39
C ASN A 34 3.78 -17.74 2.30
N THR A 35 2.50 -17.52 2.59
CA THR A 35 1.40 -17.81 1.66
C THR A 35 0.30 -16.76 1.81
N LEU A 36 -0.08 -16.16 0.70
CA LEU A 36 -1.24 -15.25 0.64
C LEU A 36 -2.11 -15.60 -0.56
N THR A 37 -3.37 -15.20 -0.51
CA THR A 37 -4.25 -15.24 -1.68
C THR A 37 -4.27 -13.86 -2.30
N VAL A 38 -3.92 -13.77 -3.59
CA VAL A 38 -3.92 -12.54 -4.36
C VAL A 38 -4.84 -12.66 -5.56
N THR A 39 -5.33 -11.52 -6.07
CA THR A 39 -6.11 -11.47 -7.30
C THR A 39 -5.23 -11.77 -8.52
N GLU A 40 -5.82 -12.39 -9.55
CA GLU A 40 -5.14 -12.95 -10.71
C GLU A 40 -4.13 -12.03 -11.41
N PRO A 41 -4.37 -10.71 -11.59
CA PRO A 41 -3.38 -9.82 -12.21
C PRO A 41 -2.05 -9.71 -11.47
N PHE A 42 -2.02 -10.12 -10.19
CA PHE A 42 -0.82 -10.05 -9.33
C PHE A 42 -0.16 -11.42 -9.07
N VAL A 43 -0.61 -12.46 -9.78
CA VAL A 43 0.06 -13.78 -9.70
C VAL A 43 1.37 -13.72 -10.48
N GLN A 44 2.47 -14.07 -9.84
CA GLN A 44 3.80 -14.09 -10.45
C GLN A 44 4.06 -15.41 -11.21
N PRO A 45 4.87 -15.43 -12.28
CA PRO A 45 5.47 -14.24 -12.92
C PRO A 45 4.44 -13.45 -13.74
N ARG A 46 4.61 -12.13 -13.83
CA ARG A 46 3.79 -11.27 -14.67
C ARG A 46 4.63 -10.55 -15.74
N GLU A 47 4.02 -10.24 -16.86
CA GLU A 47 4.65 -9.50 -17.97
C GLU A 47 4.18 -8.04 -18.06
N THR A 48 3.34 -7.61 -17.12
CA THR A 48 2.74 -6.26 -17.08
C THR A 48 3.37 -5.42 -16.00
N LEU A 49 3.52 -4.11 -16.29
CA LEU A 49 3.90 -3.14 -15.29
C LEU A 49 2.78 -2.95 -14.25
N VAL A 50 3.18 -2.77 -13.00
CA VAL A 50 2.28 -2.41 -11.90
C VAL A 50 2.62 -1.02 -11.42
N ILE A 51 1.68 -0.09 -11.60
CA ILE A 51 1.74 1.25 -11.02
C ILE A 51 0.78 1.29 -9.84
N ASP A 52 1.33 1.45 -8.65
CA ASP A 52 0.56 1.60 -7.42
C ASP A 52 0.12 3.06 -7.24
N ILE A 53 -1.18 3.32 -7.20
CA ILE A 53 -1.72 4.67 -7.00
C ILE A 53 -2.47 4.73 -5.68
N ALA A 54 -1.82 5.28 -4.68
CA ALA A 54 -2.30 5.37 -3.31
C ALA A 54 -2.87 6.75 -2.96
N LYS A 55 -3.76 6.80 -2.00
CA LYS A 55 -4.21 8.02 -1.35
C LYS A 55 -3.51 8.16 0.01
N LEU A 56 -2.87 9.30 0.26
CA LEU A 56 -2.29 9.62 1.56
C LEU A 56 -3.39 9.76 2.61
N LYS A 57 -3.32 8.98 3.68
CA LYS A 57 -4.30 9.03 4.77
C LYS A 57 -3.79 8.46 6.08
N THR A 58 -4.42 8.86 7.17
CA THR A 58 -4.32 8.19 8.47
C THR A 58 -5.03 6.84 8.44
N HIS A 59 -4.72 5.98 9.38
CA HIS A 59 -5.32 4.64 9.51
C HIS A 59 -5.37 4.22 10.97
N GLY A 60 -6.55 3.85 11.48
CA GLY A 60 -6.76 3.52 12.89
C GLY A 60 -5.79 2.45 13.44
N MET A 61 -5.60 1.34 12.72
CA MET A 61 -4.67 0.28 13.14
C MET A 61 -3.20 0.65 12.88
N MET A 62 -2.87 1.11 11.67
CA MET A 62 -1.48 1.27 11.23
C MET A 62 -0.93 2.68 11.40
N GLY A 63 -1.73 3.64 11.84
CA GLY A 63 -1.40 5.05 11.94
C GLY A 63 -1.34 5.76 10.59
N TYR A 64 -0.68 5.16 9.62
CA TYR A 64 -0.39 5.67 8.29
C TYR A 64 -0.89 4.73 7.18
N SER A 65 -1.26 5.27 6.03
CA SER A 65 -1.57 4.54 4.82
C SER A 65 -1.14 5.34 3.59
N GLY A 66 -0.22 4.80 2.83
CA GLY A 66 0.28 5.29 1.55
C GLY A 66 0.48 4.12 0.58
N ALA A 67 1.62 4.06 -0.10
CA ALA A 67 1.92 3.10 -1.15
C ALA A 67 1.92 1.65 -0.65
N VAL A 68 2.76 1.32 0.34
CA VAL A 68 2.88 -0.07 0.83
C VAL A 68 1.54 -0.61 1.33
N LYS A 69 0.81 0.19 2.13
CA LYS A 69 -0.50 -0.24 2.65
C LYS A 69 -1.56 -0.36 1.55
N ASN A 70 -1.46 0.41 0.45
CA ASN A 70 -2.38 0.34 -0.68
C ASN A 70 -2.31 -1.02 -1.38
N LEU A 71 -1.13 -1.64 -1.45
CA LEU A 71 -0.94 -2.98 -2.01
C LEU A 71 -1.74 -4.08 -1.30
N PHE A 72 -2.22 -3.85 -0.07
CA PHE A 72 -3.20 -4.74 0.54
C PHE A 72 -4.51 -4.84 -0.26
N GLY A 73 -4.69 -3.93 -1.23
CA GLY A 73 -5.77 -3.97 -2.22
C GLY A 73 -5.75 -5.22 -3.11
N VAL A 74 -4.58 -5.83 -3.35
CA VAL A 74 -4.46 -7.04 -4.19
C VAL A 74 -5.02 -8.30 -3.53
N VAL A 75 -5.19 -8.28 -2.22
CA VAL A 75 -5.87 -9.35 -1.47
C VAL A 75 -7.38 -9.22 -1.67
N PRO A 76 -8.09 -10.30 -2.03
CA PRO A 76 -9.54 -10.29 -2.15
C PRO A 76 -10.24 -9.73 -0.92
N GLY A 77 -11.23 -8.86 -1.13
CA GLY A 77 -11.92 -8.15 -0.05
C GLY A 77 -12.47 -9.04 1.05
N LEU A 78 -13.01 -10.21 0.69
CA LEU A 78 -13.57 -11.18 1.64
C LEU A 78 -12.52 -11.85 2.54
N LEU A 79 -11.24 -11.87 2.15
CA LEU A 79 -10.15 -12.45 2.94
C LEU A 79 -9.47 -11.44 3.86
N LYS A 80 -9.73 -10.14 3.69
CA LYS A 80 -9.13 -9.09 4.53
C LYS A 80 -9.49 -9.23 6.02
N PRO A 81 -10.76 -9.50 6.41
CA PRO A 81 -11.09 -9.75 7.81
C PRO A 81 -10.35 -10.95 8.41
N GLU A 82 -10.15 -12.02 7.63
CA GLU A 82 -9.37 -13.19 8.06
C GLU A 82 -7.93 -12.82 8.38
N LEU A 83 -7.29 -12.01 7.51
CA LEU A 83 -5.92 -11.55 7.74
C LEU A 83 -5.81 -10.62 8.95
N HIS A 84 -6.80 -9.76 9.18
CA HIS A 84 -6.86 -8.96 10.41
C HIS A 84 -7.03 -9.83 11.67
N SER A 85 -7.74 -10.95 11.58
CA SER A 85 -7.87 -11.91 12.68
C SER A 85 -6.62 -12.75 12.87
N ARG A 86 -5.91 -13.08 11.79
CA ARG A 86 -4.64 -13.84 11.82
C ARG A 86 -3.49 -13.00 12.37
N TYR A 87 -3.48 -11.70 12.09
CA TYR A 87 -2.49 -10.72 12.53
C TYR A 87 -3.19 -9.57 13.28
N PRO A 88 -3.69 -9.82 14.50
CA PRO A 88 -4.47 -8.81 15.24
C PRO A 88 -3.60 -7.68 15.78
N GLU A 89 -2.31 -7.92 15.93
CA GLU A 89 -1.35 -6.93 16.42
C GLU A 89 -0.73 -6.14 15.26
N LYS A 90 -0.33 -4.90 15.53
CA LYS A 90 0.16 -3.95 14.53
C LYS A 90 1.47 -4.39 13.89
N GLU A 91 2.42 -4.87 14.69
CA GLU A 91 3.74 -5.29 14.23
C GLU A 91 3.67 -6.49 13.27
N PRO A 92 3.05 -7.64 13.63
CA PRO A 92 2.89 -8.77 12.71
C PRO A 92 2.11 -8.41 11.44
N PHE A 93 1.14 -7.51 11.54
CA PHE A 93 0.39 -7.05 10.38
C PHE A 93 1.26 -6.18 9.47
N ALA A 94 2.11 -5.30 10.04
CA ALA A 94 3.08 -4.51 9.29
C ALA A 94 4.09 -5.40 8.55
N GLU A 95 4.63 -6.43 9.21
CA GLU A 95 5.55 -7.38 8.61
C GLU A 95 4.90 -8.13 7.43
N MET A 96 3.64 -8.56 7.58
CA MET A 96 2.88 -9.19 6.49
C MET A 96 2.66 -8.22 5.31
N LEU A 97 2.44 -6.93 5.58
CA LEU A 97 2.32 -5.93 4.51
C LEU A 97 3.64 -5.74 3.75
N VAL A 98 4.78 -5.80 4.44
CA VAL A 98 6.10 -5.76 3.80
C VAL A 98 6.31 -7.02 2.95
N ASP A 99 5.99 -8.23 3.47
CA ASP A 99 6.06 -9.46 2.69
C ASP A 99 5.21 -9.39 1.42
N LEU A 100 4.00 -8.83 1.51
CA LEU A 100 3.12 -8.64 0.36
C LEU A 100 3.70 -7.60 -0.63
N CYS A 101 4.29 -6.52 -0.13
CA CYS A 101 4.92 -5.50 -0.96
C CYS A 101 6.08 -6.08 -1.78
N GLU A 102 6.95 -6.87 -1.15
CA GLU A 102 8.05 -7.55 -1.82
C GLU A 102 7.56 -8.57 -2.87
N TYR A 103 6.47 -9.27 -2.59
CA TYR A 103 5.87 -10.18 -3.56
C TYR A 103 5.26 -9.44 -4.76
N VAL A 104 4.49 -8.37 -4.53
CA VAL A 104 3.85 -7.60 -5.62
C VAL A 104 4.89 -6.84 -6.42
N HIS A 105 5.88 -6.26 -5.77
CA HIS A 105 6.98 -5.50 -6.36
C HIS A 105 6.48 -4.50 -7.43
N PRO A 106 5.79 -3.42 -7.03
CA PRO A 106 5.30 -2.43 -7.99
C PRO A 106 6.48 -1.76 -8.69
N ASP A 107 6.33 -1.51 -9.99
CA ASP A 107 7.37 -0.87 -10.79
C ASP A 107 7.46 0.64 -10.53
N PHE A 108 6.35 1.23 -10.08
CA PHE A 108 6.29 2.64 -9.66
C PHE A 108 5.13 2.86 -8.69
N SER A 109 5.31 3.73 -7.72
CA SER A 109 4.28 4.13 -6.77
C SER A 109 4.02 5.62 -6.84
N ILE A 110 2.75 6.01 -6.81
CA ILE A 110 2.31 7.40 -6.76
C ILE A 110 1.41 7.56 -5.54
N ILE A 111 1.74 8.51 -4.66
CA ILE A 111 0.88 8.88 -3.54
C ILE A 111 0.20 10.21 -3.87
N ASP A 112 -1.11 10.16 -4.02
CA ASP A 112 -1.94 11.35 -4.11
C ASP A 112 -2.14 11.95 -2.72
N ALA A 113 -1.45 13.04 -2.46
CA ALA A 113 -1.55 13.88 -1.28
C ALA A 113 -2.13 15.26 -1.63
N ILE A 114 -2.78 15.46 -2.79
CA ILE A 114 -3.45 16.73 -3.09
C ILE A 114 -4.53 16.97 -2.03
N ASP A 115 -5.47 16.06 -1.94
CA ASP A 115 -6.48 16.01 -0.89
C ASP A 115 -6.28 14.74 -0.06
N ALA A 116 -5.49 14.81 0.99
CA ALA A 116 -5.25 13.72 1.93
C ALA A 116 -6.45 13.52 2.88
N MET A 117 -6.39 12.51 3.73
CA MET A 117 -7.36 12.28 4.79
C MET A 117 -6.65 12.24 6.15
N GLU A 118 -7.21 12.91 7.14
CA GLU A 118 -6.78 12.86 8.55
C GLU A 118 -7.90 12.41 9.47
N GLY A 119 -7.58 12.06 10.73
CA GLY A 119 -8.55 11.60 11.73
C GLY A 119 -8.85 10.10 11.61
N ASP A 120 -10.13 9.72 11.68
CA ASP A 120 -10.60 8.33 11.75
C ASP A 120 -10.51 7.59 10.38
N GLY A 121 -9.30 7.56 9.81
CA GLY A 121 -9.03 6.77 8.61
C GLY A 121 -9.18 5.24 8.87
N PRO A 122 -9.39 4.45 7.84
CA PRO A 122 -9.16 4.75 6.42
C PRO A 122 -10.36 5.33 5.66
N THR A 123 -11.56 5.44 6.27
CA THR A 123 -12.79 5.86 5.57
C THR A 123 -13.62 6.90 6.30
N GLY A 124 -13.45 7.05 7.60
CA GLY A 124 -14.22 7.95 8.47
C GLY A 124 -13.54 9.30 8.74
N GLY A 125 -12.35 9.52 8.17
CA GLY A 125 -11.58 10.74 8.41
C GLY A 125 -12.09 11.95 7.63
N GLN A 126 -11.46 13.09 7.87
CA GLN A 126 -11.76 14.35 7.23
C GLN A 126 -10.75 14.64 6.12
N LYS A 127 -11.20 15.36 5.10
CA LYS A 127 -10.34 15.83 4.01
C LYS A 127 -9.33 16.86 4.55
N ARG A 128 -8.08 16.69 4.17
CA ARG A 128 -7.00 17.67 4.42
C ARG A 128 -6.25 17.96 3.12
N PHE A 129 -6.26 19.23 2.73
CA PHE A 129 -5.48 19.66 1.58
C PHE A 129 -3.98 19.74 1.95
N VAL A 130 -3.16 19.01 1.22
CA VAL A 130 -1.68 19.02 1.32
C VAL A 130 -1.08 19.57 0.03
N GLY A 131 -1.71 19.32 -1.12
CA GLY A 131 -1.36 19.94 -2.40
C GLY A 131 -0.14 19.29 -3.08
N ALA A 132 0.17 18.05 -2.80
CA ALA A 132 1.36 17.36 -3.32
C ALA A 132 1.03 16.02 -3.99
N LEU A 133 1.90 15.60 -4.91
CA LEU A 133 2.02 14.23 -5.41
C LEU A 133 3.43 13.74 -5.08
N VAL A 134 3.55 12.50 -4.65
CA VAL A 134 4.83 11.82 -4.41
C VAL A 134 4.93 10.66 -5.36
N GLY A 135 6.05 10.52 -6.08
CA GLY A 135 6.31 9.40 -6.96
C GLY A 135 7.69 8.80 -6.70
N SER A 136 7.80 7.47 -6.68
CA SER A 136 9.07 6.75 -6.54
C SER A 136 8.96 5.35 -7.13
N GLU A 137 10.07 4.80 -7.57
CA GLU A 137 10.20 3.36 -7.87
C GLU A 137 10.15 2.51 -6.61
N SER A 138 10.53 3.08 -5.46
CA SER A 138 10.41 2.43 -4.15
C SER A 138 9.12 2.87 -3.44
N PRO A 139 8.17 1.96 -3.18
CA PRO A 139 6.96 2.27 -2.41
C PRO A 139 7.29 2.70 -0.97
N TYR A 140 8.39 2.21 -0.41
CA TYR A 140 8.85 2.59 0.92
C TYR A 140 9.34 4.03 0.97
N GLU A 141 10.12 4.45 -0.02
CA GLU A 141 10.62 5.84 -0.10
C GLU A 141 9.50 6.82 -0.38
N ALA A 142 8.55 6.44 -1.26
CA ALA A 142 7.33 7.21 -1.43
C ALA A 142 6.59 7.42 -0.11
N ASP A 143 6.47 6.35 0.70
CA ASP A 143 5.84 6.41 2.02
C ASP A 143 6.63 7.23 3.03
N MET A 144 7.97 7.21 2.99
CA MET A 144 8.83 8.06 3.84
C MET A 144 8.59 9.55 3.55
N VAL A 145 8.55 9.93 2.28
CA VAL A 145 8.24 11.30 1.86
C VAL A 145 6.80 11.66 2.22
N GLY A 146 5.85 10.77 1.92
CA GLY A 146 4.43 10.94 2.26
C GLY A 146 4.18 11.17 3.75
N ALA A 147 4.87 10.41 4.61
CA ALA A 147 4.83 10.59 6.06
C ALA A 147 5.30 11.99 6.46
N LYS A 148 6.41 12.44 5.88
CA LYS A 148 6.97 13.75 6.17
C LYS A 148 6.05 14.90 5.78
N LEU A 149 5.29 14.75 4.69
CA LEU A 149 4.32 15.77 4.25
C LEU A 149 3.19 16.02 5.28
N ILE A 150 2.96 15.09 6.18
CA ILE A 150 1.94 15.19 7.24
C ILE A 150 2.55 15.20 8.65
N ASP A 151 3.83 15.58 8.76
CA ASP A 151 4.59 15.69 10.00
C ASP A 151 4.68 14.40 10.83
N MET A 152 4.52 13.24 10.19
CA MET A 152 4.82 11.95 10.81
C MET A 152 6.29 11.61 10.63
N LYS A 153 6.85 10.93 11.62
CA LYS A 153 8.22 10.44 11.55
C LYS A 153 8.22 9.05 10.89
N PRO A 154 8.95 8.85 9.79
CA PRO A 154 9.02 7.55 9.11
C PRO A 154 9.40 6.40 10.04
N GLU A 155 10.31 6.63 10.97
CA GLU A 155 10.77 5.65 11.96
C GLU A 155 9.71 5.19 12.98
N GLU A 156 8.61 5.94 13.12
CA GLU A 156 7.46 5.58 13.96
C GLU A 156 6.40 4.78 13.20
N ILE A 157 6.53 4.67 11.86
CA ILE A 157 5.62 3.90 11.00
C ILE A 157 6.12 2.47 10.91
N LEU A 158 5.39 1.52 11.48
CA LEU A 158 5.81 0.11 11.63
C LEU A 158 6.20 -0.56 10.31
N VAL A 159 5.49 -0.25 9.23
CA VAL A 159 5.82 -0.76 7.89
C VAL A 159 7.20 -0.28 7.43
N LEU A 160 7.48 1.02 7.60
CA LEU A 160 8.76 1.61 7.22
C LEU A 160 9.89 1.13 8.12
N LYS A 161 9.64 1.06 9.44
CA LYS A 161 10.60 0.50 10.39
C LYS A 161 10.99 -0.92 10.01
N ASN A 162 10.01 -1.78 9.71
CA ASN A 162 10.27 -3.16 9.30
C ASN A 162 11.03 -3.23 7.97
N ALA A 163 10.69 -2.38 7.00
CA ALA A 163 11.41 -2.30 5.72
C ALA A 163 12.88 -1.87 5.92
N GLN A 164 13.14 -0.89 6.77
CA GLN A 164 14.50 -0.45 7.12
C GLN A 164 15.31 -1.55 7.82
N GLU A 165 14.72 -2.25 8.79
CA GLU A 165 15.36 -3.39 9.47
C GLU A 165 15.72 -4.53 8.51
N ARG A 166 14.99 -4.66 7.40
CA ARG A 166 15.26 -5.63 6.32
C ARG A 166 16.23 -5.11 5.25
N GLY A 167 16.61 -3.84 5.28
CA GLY A 167 17.47 -3.21 4.27
C GLY A 167 16.75 -2.96 2.93
N LEU A 168 15.44 -2.81 2.93
CA LEU A 168 14.60 -2.63 1.73
C LEU A 168 14.44 -1.16 1.31
N CYS A 169 14.82 -0.22 2.16
CA CYS A 169 14.76 1.20 1.86
C CYS A 169 15.84 1.99 2.62
N ALA A 170 15.97 3.25 2.25
CA ALA A 170 16.88 4.19 2.93
C ALA A 170 16.61 4.26 4.44
N GLY A 171 17.65 4.44 5.23
CA GLY A 171 17.56 4.63 6.67
C GLY A 171 17.04 6.00 7.06
N LYS A 172 17.26 7.02 6.21
CA LYS A 172 16.87 8.41 6.44
C LYS A 172 16.41 9.07 5.16
N LEU A 173 15.54 10.07 5.29
CA LEU A 173 15.06 10.89 4.16
C LEU A 173 16.21 11.57 3.39
N SER A 174 17.29 11.94 4.06
CA SER A 174 18.47 12.56 3.42
C SER A 174 19.27 11.61 2.51
N GLU A 175 18.95 10.34 2.50
CA GLU A 175 19.57 9.29 1.69
C GLU A 175 18.73 8.94 0.45
N ILE A 176 17.54 9.53 0.32
CA ILE A 176 16.68 9.39 -0.86
C ILE A 176 17.16 10.34 -1.93
N GLU A 177 17.45 9.84 -3.15
CA GLU A 177 17.86 10.60 -4.32
C GLU A 177 16.68 11.22 -5.07
#